data_8b07ed6af6bc4cd62e748485b22c509f
#
_entry.id   8b07ed6af6bc4cd62e748485b22c509f
#
_cell.length_a   1.000
_cell.length_b   1.000
_cell.length_c   1.000
_cell.angle_alpha   90.00
_cell.angle_beta   90.00
_cell.angle_gamma   90.00
#
_symmetry.space_group_name_H-M   'P 1'
#
loop_
_entity.id
_entity.type
_entity.pdbx_description
1 polymer ?
#
loop_
_entity_poly.entity_id
_entity_poly.type
_entity_poly.pdbx_seq_one_letter_code
_entity_poly.pdbx_strand_id
1 'polypeptide(L)'
;DHRAEILAENRTRAEKRVRTTLLLEKIAEKEDIKLGETEFLDYLEGVAVSQGDDPDRFVGYVHKKGLEGYYQRLALERKVLDSLMDLAKVKEVEPEAETSKKASKSKKKKSEDES
;
A
#
# COMPACT_ATOMS: atom_id res chain seq x y z
N ASP A 1 -10.50 -30.83 10.84
CA ASP A 1 -10.81 -30.09 12.04
C ASP A 1 -10.87 -28.60 11.75
N HIS A 2 -11.97 -27.99 12.14
CA HIS A 2 -12.21 -26.59 11.86
C HIS A 2 -11.14 -25.68 12.48
N ARG A 3 -10.70 -26.02 13.67
CA ARG A 3 -9.69 -25.24 14.36
C ARG A 3 -8.35 -25.28 13.61
N ALA A 4 -7.99 -26.45 13.10
CA ALA A 4 -6.75 -26.58 12.34
C ALA A 4 -6.82 -25.79 11.05
N GLU A 5 -7.98 -25.73 10.43
CA GLU A 5 -8.17 -24.96 9.21
C GLU A 5 -8.00 -23.48 9.48
N ILE A 6 -8.57 -22.98 10.59
CA ILE A 6 -8.44 -21.57 10.95
C ILE A 6 -6.98 -21.21 11.20
N LEU A 7 -6.26 -22.06 11.91
CA LEU A 7 -4.86 -21.82 12.19
C LEU A 7 -4.02 -21.81 10.91
N ALA A 8 -4.33 -22.71 9.98
CA ALA A 8 -3.62 -22.77 8.71
C ALA A 8 -3.88 -21.51 7.88
N GLU A 9 -5.12 -21.05 7.87
CA GLU A 9 -5.47 -19.82 7.15
C GLU A 9 -4.78 -18.61 7.74
N ASN A 10 -4.73 -18.53 9.07
CA ASN A 10 -4.07 -17.42 9.75
C ASN A 10 -2.59 -17.40 9.45
N ARG A 11 -1.97 -18.57 9.41
CA ARG A 11 -0.56 -18.67 9.09
C ARG A 11 -0.29 -18.20 7.66
N THR A 12 -1.14 -18.62 6.72
CA THR A 12 -1.00 -18.23 5.33
C THR A 12 -1.11 -16.72 5.17
N ARG A 13 -2.06 -16.11 5.87
CA ARG A 13 -2.22 -14.65 5.83
C ARG A 13 -1.00 -13.94 6.39
N ALA A 14 -0.49 -14.46 7.51
CA ALA A 14 0.68 -13.85 8.13
C ALA A 14 1.89 -13.93 7.20
N GLU A 15 2.07 -15.07 6.54
CA GLU A 15 3.16 -15.25 5.60
C GLU A 15 3.05 -14.30 4.43
N LYS A 16 1.84 -14.15 3.88
CA LYS A 16 1.62 -13.21 2.78
C LYS A 16 1.90 -11.78 3.20
N ARG A 17 1.50 -11.44 4.41
CA ARG A 17 1.71 -10.10 4.92
C ARG A 17 3.20 -9.79 5.05
N VAL A 18 3.96 -10.74 5.59
CA VAL A 18 5.40 -10.56 5.72
C VAL A 18 6.06 -10.39 4.36
N ARG A 19 5.66 -11.21 3.39
CA ARG A 19 6.20 -11.10 2.04
C ARG A 19 5.88 -9.76 1.42
N THR A 20 4.66 -9.30 1.59
CA THR A 20 4.25 -8.00 1.06
C THR A 20 5.06 -6.88 1.70
N THR A 21 5.23 -6.93 3.02
CA THR A 21 6.02 -5.93 3.72
C THR A 21 7.45 -5.90 3.21
N LEU A 22 8.07 -7.07 3.07
CA LEU A 22 9.44 -7.14 2.57
C LEU A 22 9.56 -6.62 1.14
N LEU A 23 8.56 -6.94 0.32
CA LEU A 23 8.56 -6.48 -1.06
C LEU A 23 8.45 -4.95 -1.12
N LEU A 24 7.55 -4.38 -0.32
CA LEU A 24 7.38 -2.94 -0.29
C LEU A 24 8.63 -2.24 0.21
N GLU A 25 9.31 -2.82 1.19
CA GLU A 25 10.55 -2.26 1.68
C GLU A 25 11.63 -2.27 0.60
N LYS A 26 11.69 -3.33 -0.17
CA LYS A 26 12.66 -3.42 -1.27
C LYS A 26 12.34 -2.42 -2.36
N ILE A 27 11.08 -2.22 -2.67
CA ILE A 27 10.68 -1.23 -3.66
C ILE A 27 11.05 0.16 -3.18
N ALA A 28 10.82 0.46 -1.91
CA ALA A 28 11.18 1.74 -1.34
C ALA A 28 12.67 2.00 -1.48
N GLU A 29 13.46 0.98 -1.20
CA GLU A 29 14.90 1.09 -1.27
C GLU A 29 15.35 1.31 -2.72
N LYS A 30 14.82 0.51 -3.62
CA LYS A 30 15.19 0.58 -5.03
C LYS A 30 14.79 1.89 -5.68
N GLU A 31 13.60 2.38 -5.36
CA GLU A 31 13.09 3.62 -5.94
C GLU A 31 13.45 4.85 -5.11
N ASP A 32 14.25 4.64 -4.06
CA ASP A 32 14.69 5.71 -3.17
C ASP A 32 13.49 6.48 -2.59
N ILE A 33 12.45 5.77 -2.20
CA ILE A 33 11.29 6.36 -1.57
C ILE A 33 11.56 6.45 -0.08
N LYS A 34 11.54 7.67 0.44
CA LYS A 34 11.81 7.90 1.86
C LYS A 34 10.66 8.66 2.47
N LEU A 35 10.48 8.48 3.76
CA LEU A 35 9.42 9.15 4.48
C LEU A 35 10.00 10.36 5.20
N GLY A 36 9.53 11.55 4.85
CA GLY A 36 9.96 12.77 5.52
C GLY A 36 9.26 12.92 6.85
N GLU A 37 9.82 13.77 7.71
CA GLU A 37 9.27 13.99 9.03
C GLU A 37 7.86 14.58 8.96
N THR A 38 7.64 15.54 8.08
CA THR A 38 6.33 16.14 7.90
C THR A 38 5.34 15.10 7.40
N GLU A 39 5.76 14.26 6.47
CA GLU A 39 4.89 13.21 5.95
C GLU A 39 4.48 12.23 7.04
N PHE A 40 5.42 11.92 7.92
CA PHE A 40 5.13 11.02 9.02
C PHE A 40 4.10 11.63 9.97
N LEU A 41 4.28 12.90 10.33
CA LEU A 41 3.33 13.59 11.19
C LEU A 41 1.95 13.66 10.54
N ASP A 42 1.90 13.95 9.25
CA ASP A 42 0.63 13.99 8.54
C ASP A 42 -0.06 12.62 8.57
N TYR A 43 0.72 11.57 8.44
CA TYR A 43 0.18 10.22 8.51
C TYR A 43 -0.42 9.94 9.89
N LEU A 44 0.29 10.32 10.95
CA LEU A 44 -0.20 10.11 12.31
C LEU A 44 -1.48 10.91 12.56
N GLU A 45 -1.53 12.14 12.07
CA GLU A 45 -2.72 12.97 12.21
C GLU A 45 -3.90 12.33 11.49
N GLY A 46 -3.67 11.78 10.31
CA GLY A 46 -4.73 11.11 9.57
C GLY A 46 -5.25 9.89 10.30
N VAL A 47 -4.35 9.13 10.91
CA VAL A 47 -4.74 7.95 11.69
C VAL A 47 -5.58 8.39 12.90
N ALA A 48 -5.14 9.44 13.60
CA ALA A 48 -5.86 9.92 14.76
C ALA A 48 -7.27 10.35 14.40
N VAL A 49 -7.40 11.13 13.32
CA VAL A 49 -8.70 11.61 12.88
C VAL A 49 -9.60 10.45 12.51
N SER A 50 -9.06 9.45 11.83
CA SER A 50 -9.88 8.31 11.43
C SER A 50 -10.36 7.49 12.61
N GLN A 51 -9.65 7.56 13.75
CA GLN A 51 -10.02 6.87 14.96
C GLN A 51 -10.88 7.73 15.89
N GLY A 52 -11.06 9.00 15.53
CA GLY A 52 -11.80 9.92 16.37
C GLY A 52 -10.99 10.47 17.53
N ASP A 53 -9.65 10.41 17.44
CA ASP A 53 -8.77 10.91 18.48
C ASP A 53 -8.23 12.28 18.14
N ASP A 54 -7.78 12.99 19.17
CA ASP A 54 -7.12 14.27 18.99
C ASP A 54 -5.71 14.00 18.42
N PRO A 55 -5.34 14.64 17.31
CA PRO A 55 -4.04 14.37 16.69
C PRO A 55 -2.84 14.62 17.61
N ASP A 56 -2.84 15.72 18.35
CA ASP A 56 -1.71 16.01 19.24
C ASP A 56 -1.57 14.96 20.32
N ARG A 57 -2.69 14.51 20.84
CA ARG A 57 -2.72 13.52 21.88
C ARG A 57 -2.22 12.18 21.35
N PHE A 58 -2.63 11.83 20.14
CA PHE A 58 -2.21 10.58 19.52
C PHE A 58 -0.71 10.57 19.24
N VAL A 59 -0.19 11.67 18.72
CA VAL A 59 1.23 11.78 18.45
C VAL A 59 2.03 11.63 19.74
N GLY A 60 1.57 12.28 20.81
CA GLY A 60 2.20 12.15 22.11
C GLY A 60 2.17 10.72 22.63
N TYR A 61 1.07 10.05 22.42
CA TYR A 61 0.92 8.66 22.84
C TYR A 61 1.92 7.76 22.10
N VAL A 62 2.03 7.92 20.77
CA VAL A 62 2.95 7.15 19.96
C VAL A 62 4.39 7.35 20.44
N HIS A 63 4.74 8.60 20.72
CA HIS A 63 6.08 8.91 21.20
C HIS A 63 6.33 8.30 22.56
N LYS A 64 5.37 8.45 23.47
CA LYS A 64 5.51 7.94 24.82
C LYS A 64 5.64 6.42 24.88
N LYS A 65 4.91 5.73 24.02
CA LYS A 65 4.92 4.27 24.01
C LYS A 65 6.01 3.69 23.11
N GLY A 66 6.80 4.53 22.46
CA GLY A 66 7.86 4.05 21.58
C GLY A 66 7.37 3.34 20.35
N LEU A 67 6.22 3.75 19.85
CA LEU A 67 5.61 3.12 18.67
C LEU A 67 5.99 3.80 17.36
N GLU A 68 6.92 4.74 17.41
CA GLU A 68 7.31 5.49 16.23
C GLU A 68 7.81 4.61 15.09
N GLY A 69 8.67 3.65 15.40
CA GLY A 69 9.19 2.76 14.37
C GLY A 69 8.10 1.97 13.67
N TYR A 70 7.13 1.52 14.44
CA TYR A 70 6.00 0.76 13.90
C TYR A 70 5.19 1.62 12.93
N TYR A 71 4.84 2.83 13.35
CA TYR A 71 4.04 3.71 12.50
C TYR A 71 4.83 4.25 11.32
N GLN A 72 6.16 4.44 11.50
CA GLN A 72 6.99 4.87 10.38
C GLN A 72 7.00 3.82 9.28
N ARG A 73 7.06 2.56 9.65
CA ARG A 73 7.00 1.48 8.67
C ARG A 73 5.67 1.46 7.95
N LEU A 74 4.58 1.60 8.69
CA LEU A 74 3.25 1.62 8.08
C LEU A 74 3.10 2.81 7.13
N ALA A 75 3.59 3.96 7.54
CA ALA A 75 3.51 5.17 6.72
C ALA A 75 4.32 5.02 5.44
N LEU A 76 5.50 4.42 5.54
CA LEU A 76 6.34 4.21 4.36
C LEU A 76 5.68 3.23 3.40
N GLU A 77 5.09 2.15 3.93
CA GLU A 77 4.38 1.18 3.11
C GLU A 77 3.23 1.85 2.36
N ARG A 78 2.52 2.74 3.05
CA ARG A 78 1.42 3.45 2.42
C ARG A 78 1.93 4.35 1.30
N LYS A 79 3.04 5.01 1.53
CA LYS A 79 3.63 5.88 0.53
C LYS A 79 4.04 5.08 -0.71
N VAL A 80 4.64 3.92 -0.51
CA VAL A 80 5.03 3.05 -1.61
C VAL A 80 3.80 2.58 -2.39
N LEU A 81 2.76 2.18 -1.67
CA LEU A 81 1.53 1.73 -2.32
C LEU A 81 0.90 2.86 -3.14
N ASP A 82 0.88 4.07 -2.60
CA ASP A 82 0.33 5.20 -3.32
C ASP A 82 1.14 5.48 -4.60
N SER A 83 2.46 5.35 -4.52
CA SER A 83 3.32 5.51 -5.69
C SER A 83 3.02 4.47 -6.75
N LEU A 84 2.82 3.23 -6.34
CA LEU A 84 2.51 2.16 -7.27
C LEU A 84 1.15 2.38 -7.93
N MET A 85 0.18 2.87 -7.17
CA MET A 85 -1.13 3.16 -7.72
C MET A 85 -1.06 4.30 -8.74
N ASP A 86 -0.25 5.31 -8.48
CA ASP A 86 -0.07 6.41 -9.42
C ASP A 86 0.56 5.92 -10.72
N LEU A 87 1.54 5.02 -10.61
CA LEU A 87 2.16 4.45 -11.80
C LEU A 87 1.17 3.62 -12.59
N ALA A 88 0.31 2.88 -11.91
CA ALA A 88 -0.70 2.08 -12.57
C ALA A 88 -1.69 2.96 -13.33
N LYS A 89 -2.05 4.10 -12.76
CA LYS A 89 -2.96 5.02 -13.43
C LYS A 89 -2.33 5.58 -14.71
N VAL A 90 -1.05 5.92 -14.64
CA VAL A 90 -0.34 6.43 -15.81
C VAL A 90 -0.31 5.37 -16.90
N LYS A 91 -0.05 4.12 -16.52
CA LYS A 91 -0.02 3.05 -17.49
C LYS A 91 -1.35 2.78 -18.12
N GLU A 92 -2.42 2.97 -17.38
CA GLU A 92 -3.75 2.79 -17.94
C GLU A 92 -4.05 3.82 -19.01
N VAL A 93 -3.55 5.03 -18.83
CA VAL A 93 -3.78 6.08 -19.78
C VAL A 93 -2.89 5.93 -21.01
N GLU A 94 -1.64 5.67 -20.80
CA GLU A 94 -0.69 5.55 -21.91
C GLU A 94 -0.91 4.36 -22.81
N PRO A 95 -1.16 3.17 -22.29
CA PRO A 95 -1.37 2.02 -23.15
C PRO A 95 -2.48 2.19 -24.13
N GLU A 96 -3.48 2.94 -23.76
CA GLU A 96 -4.56 3.18 -24.69
C GLU A 96 -4.04 3.85 -25.94
N ALA A 97 -3.03 4.66 -25.82
CA ALA A 97 -2.47 5.32 -26.94
C ALA A 97 -1.52 4.42 -27.69
N GLU A 98 -0.88 3.50 -27.01
CA GLU A 98 0.08 2.68 -27.63
C GLU A 98 -0.37 1.36 -28.02
N THR A 99 -0.95 0.70 -27.09
CA THR A 99 -1.23 -0.63 -27.32
C THR A 99 -2.61 -0.91 -27.45
N SER A 100 -3.42 -0.03 -27.47
CA SER A 100 -4.79 -0.35 -27.51
C SER A 100 -4.95 -1.47 -28.38
N LYS A 101 -4.03 -2.11 -28.84
CA LYS A 101 -4.18 -3.15 -29.62
C LYS A 101 -3.77 -4.32 -28.95
N LYS A 102 -3.67 -4.48 -27.77
CA LYS A 102 -3.36 -5.65 -27.24
C LYS A 102 -4.15 -5.96 -26.11
N ALA A 103 -4.54 -5.11 -25.50
CA ALA A 103 -5.31 -5.38 -24.40
C ALA A 103 -6.68 -5.52 -24.73
N SER A 104 -6.98 -4.91 -25.31
CA SER A 104 -8.27 -4.92 -25.52
C SER A 104 -8.55 -6.01 -26.10
N LYS A 105 -8.00 -6.32 -26.21
CA LYS A 105 -8.22 -7.08 -26.57
C LYS A 105 -8.29 -7.82 -25.75
N SER A 106 -8.25 -7.96 -25.29
CA SER A 106 -8.54 -8.44 -24.62
C SER A 106 -9.60 -8.04 -24.05
N LYS A 107 -10.28 -7.61 -24.28
CA LYS A 107 -11.17 -6.92 -24.31
C LYS A 107 -11.78 -6.64 -24.90
N LYS A 108 -11.61 -6.85 -25.46
CA LYS A 108 -11.84 -6.28 -26.21
C LYS A 108 -11.96 -6.80 -26.62
N LYS A 109 -11.64 -7.53 -26.58
CA LYS A 109 -11.51 -7.55 -27.12
C LYS A 109 -12.15 -7.71 -27.01
N LYS A 110 -12.34 -7.89 -26.93
CA LYS A 110 -12.70 -7.46 -27.13
C LYS A 110 -13.32 -6.98 -27.31
N SER A 111 -13.65 -7.17 -27.55
CA SER A 111 -13.90 -6.31 -28.15
C SER A 111 -14.10 -6.10 -28.62
N GLU A 112 -13.76 -6.47 -28.96
CA GLU A 112 -13.56 -5.95 -29.67
C GLU A 112 -13.65 -6.04 -30.03
N ASP A 113 -13.58 -6.80 -30.13
CA ASP A 113 -13.41 -6.54 -30.69
C ASP A 113 -13.79 -6.38 -30.89
N GLU A 114 -13.88 -6.57 -31.08
CA GLU A 114 -13.95 -5.99 -31.52
C GLU A 114 -14.17 -5.61 -31.63
N SER A 115 -14.25 -6.17 -31.78
CA SER A 115 -14.06 -5.54 -32.24
C SER A 115 -14.27 -5.33 -32.21
#